data_e95d5645ca68daa79aaabc1884f69451
#
_entry.id   e95d5645ca68daa79aaabc1884f69451
#
_cell.length_a   1.000
_cell.length_b   1.000
_cell.length_c   1.000
_cell.angle_alpha   90.00
_cell.angle_beta   90.00
_cell.angle_gamma   90.00
#
_symmetry.space_group_name_H-M   'P 1'
#
loop_
_entity.id
_entity.type
_entity.pdbx_description
1 polymer ?
#
loop_
_entity_poly.entity_id
_entity_poly.type
_entity_poly.pdbx_seq_one_letter_code
_entity_poly.pdbx_strand_id
1 'polypeptide(L)'
;MAKSSKSSSPDRPVLQWIMAGLGLILTLAAAGVIVHEAIQPPSPPDLTAEVTATRPAAAGFVDEIEIRNEGRDTAAAVQVEGRSGEDTASTTIDYVPGKGRTAVALAFPGAPAPVEARVTGWSEP
;
A
#
# COMPACT_ATOMS: atom_id res chain seq x y z
N MET A 1 -23.82 -16.43 -59.48
CA MET A 1 -23.54 -16.17 -59.12
C MET A 1 -23.05 -15.78 -58.30
N ALA A 2 -22.89 -15.63 -57.89
CA ALA A 2 -22.58 -15.25 -57.14
C ALA A 2 -21.83 -14.60 -56.92
N LYS A 3 -21.52 -14.04 -56.69
CA LYS A 3 -20.89 -13.45 -56.31
C LYS A 3 -20.77 -12.85 -55.57
N SER A 4 -20.82 -12.67 -55.17
CA SER A 4 -20.74 -12.06 -54.54
C SER A 4 -20.26 -11.73 -53.73
N SER A 5 -19.95 -11.80 -53.29
CA SER A 5 -19.55 -11.57 -52.41
C SER A 5 -18.80 -10.79 -52.14
N LYS A 6 -18.42 -10.29 -52.43
CA LYS A 6 -17.71 -9.54 -52.13
C LYS A 6 -17.98 -8.65 -51.65
N SER A 7 -18.46 -8.60 -51.52
CA SER A 7 -18.89 -7.70 -50.94
C SER A 7 -18.31 -7.17 -49.88
N SER A 8 -17.32 -7.48 -49.59
CA SER A 8 -16.71 -6.82 -48.56
C SER A 8 -16.72 -5.35 -48.78
N SER A 9 -17.32 -4.68 -47.92
CA SER A 9 -17.34 -3.26 -47.94
C SER A 9 -15.94 -2.71 -47.95
N PRO A 10 -15.63 -1.71 -48.78
CA PRO A 10 -14.32 -1.09 -48.76
C PRO A 10 -13.98 -0.51 -47.42
N ASP A 11 -14.98 -0.17 -46.62
CA ASP A 11 -14.76 0.42 -45.28
C ASP A 11 -14.27 -0.57 -44.25
N ARG A 12 -14.58 -1.85 -44.46
CA ARG A 12 -14.21 -2.88 -43.49
C ARG A 12 -12.71 -3.00 -43.28
N PRO A 13 -11.87 -3.04 -44.30
CA PRO A 13 -10.44 -3.05 -44.09
C PRO A 13 -9.95 -1.85 -43.27
N VAL A 14 -10.51 -0.66 -43.56
CA VAL A 14 -10.13 0.55 -42.83
C VAL A 14 -10.52 0.43 -41.36
N LEU A 15 -11.74 -0.03 -41.07
CA LEU A 15 -12.19 -0.21 -39.70
C LEU A 15 -11.35 -1.24 -38.96
N GLN A 16 -11.00 -2.34 -39.62
CA GLN A 16 -10.15 -3.37 -39.03
C GLN A 16 -8.77 -2.81 -38.69
N TRP A 17 -8.20 -2.01 -39.57
CA TRP A 17 -6.90 -1.40 -39.33
C TRP A 17 -6.94 -0.40 -38.18
N ILE A 18 -8.03 0.38 -38.09
CA ILE A 18 -8.21 1.32 -36.97
C ILE A 18 -8.32 0.54 -35.66
N MET A 19 -9.11 -0.52 -35.61
CA MET A 19 -9.27 -1.32 -34.40
C MET A 19 -7.99 -2.04 -34.03
N ALA A 20 -7.27 -2.57 -35.01
CA ALA A 20 -5.99 -3.22 -34.76
C ALA A 20 -4.96 -2.21 -34.23
N GLY A 21 -4.92 -1.01 -34.80
CA GLY A 21 -4.03 0.04 -34.34
C GLY A 21 -4.36 0.47 -32.91
N LEU A 22 -5.63 0.64 -32.60
CA LEU A 22 -6.07 0.99 -31.25
C LEU A 22 -5.70 -0.11 -30.25
N GLY A 23 -5.94 -1.37 -30.59
CA GLY A 23 -5.56 -2.50 -29.75
C GLY A 23 -4.06 -2.57 -29.52
N LEU A 24 -3.28 -2.32 -30.55
CA LEU A 24 -1.83 -2.30 -30.42
C LEU A 24 -1.36 -1.19 -29.48
N ILE A 25 -1.92 0.01 -29.61
CA ILE A 25 -1.57 1.13 -28.72
C ILE A 25 -1.90 0.78 -27.28
N LEU A 26 -3.07 0.22 -27.01
CA LEU A 26 -3.46 -0.17 -25.67
C LEU A 26 -2.53 -1.25 -25.10
N THR A 27 -2.18 -2.23 -25.93
CA THR A 27 -1.28 -3.32 -25.53
C THR A 27 0.12 -2.77 -25.21
N LEU A 28 0.65 -1.90 -26.05
CA LEU A 28 1.95 -1.31 -25.83
C LEU A 28 1.95 -0.41 -24.59
N ALA A 29 0.87 0.32 -24.37
CA ALA A 29 0.74 1.15 -23.16
C ALA A 29 0.74 0.28 -21.90
N ALA A 30 -0.02 -0.81 -21.90
CA ALA A 30 -0.06 -1.73 -20.77
C ALA A 30 1.30 -2.40 -20.54
N ALA A 31 1.94 -2.86 -21.60
CA ALA A 31 3.27 -3.44 -21.51
C ALA A 31 4.30 -2.42 -21.00
N GLY A 32 4.19 -1.17 -21.46
CA GLY A 32 5.06 -0.10 -21.00
C GLY A 32 4.94 0.19 -19.52
N VAL A 33 3.73 0.18 -18.99
CA VAL A 33 3.49 0.36 -17.55
C VAL A 33 4.12 -0.78 -16.76
N ILE A 34 3.92 -2.02 -17.20
CA ILE A 34 4.47 -3.19 -16.52
C ILE A 34 5.99 -3.15 -16.52
N VAL A 35 6.61 -2.84 -17.66
CA VAL A 35 8.06 -2.75 -17.75
C VAL A 35 8.59 -1.60 -16.89
N HIS A 36 7.91 -0.46 -16.91
CA HIS A 36 8.31 0.68 -16.09
C HIS A 36 8.34 0.32 -14.60
N GLU A 37 7.32 -0.38 -14.12
CA GLU A 37 7.29 -0.83 -12.73
C GLU A 37 8.36 -1.87 -12.43
N ALA A 38 8.62 -2.76 -13.38
CA ALA A 38 9.60 -3.82 -13.20
C ALA A 38 11.05 -3.31 -13.11
N ILE A 39 11.36 -2.21 -13.78
CA ILE A 39 12.71 -1.64 -13.78
C ILE A 39 12.92 -0.57 -12.73
N GLN A 40 11.89 -0.19 -11.98
CA GLN A 40 12.06 0.77 -10.91
C GLN A 40 12.94 0.18 -9.81
N PRO A 41 13.80 1.01 -9.19
CA PRO A 41 14.62 0.53 -8.09
C PRO A 41 13.74 0.07 -6.93
N PRO A 42 14.22 -0.90 -6.13
CA PRO A 42 13.48 -1.33 -4.96
C PRO A 42 13.17 -0.15 -4.04
N SER A 43 11.99 -0.15 -3.47
CA SER A 43 11.57 0.84 -2.50
C SER A 43 11.17 0.10 -1.22
N PRO A 44 12.16 -0.23 -0.37
CA PRO A 44 11.88 -0.98 0.84
C PRO A 44 10.90 -0.22 1.74
N PRO A 45 10.20 -0.92 2.64
CA PRO A 45 9.32 -0.26 3.57
C PRO A 45 10.05 0.80 4.39
N ASP A 46 9.42 1.96 4.51
CA ASP A 46 9.90 3.05 5.32
C ASP A 46 8.80 3.36 6.33
N LEU A 47 8.95 2.81 7.53
CA LEU A 47 7.91 2.80 8.54
C LEU A 47 8.12 3.88 9.57
N THR A 48 7.07 4.65 9.82
CA THR A 48 7.05 5.67 10.87
C THR A 48 5.86 5.41 11.78
N ALA A 49 6.03 5.74 13.06
CA ALA A 49 4.99 5.59 14.08
C ALA A 49 4.70 6.93 14.70
N GLU A 50 3.42 7.25 14.85
CA GLU A 50 3.00 8.52 15.44
C GLU A 50 1.77 8.30 16.31
N VAL A 51 1.78 8.89 17.50
CA VAL A 51 0.62 8.88 18.37
C VAL A 51 -0.38 9.90 17.86
N THR A 52 -1.57 9.43 17.50
CA THR A 52 -2.61 10.29 16.92
C THR A 52 -3.71 10.66 17.90
N ALA A 53 -3.92 9.84 18.94
CA ALA A 53 -4.95 10.10 19.94
C ALA A 53 -4.61 9.40 21.24
N THR A 54 -5.02 10.00 22.34
CA THR A 54 -4.89 9.41 23.67
C THR A 54 -6.27 9.43 24.31
N ARG A 55 -6.68 8.29 24.87
CA ARG A 55 -7.97 8.16 25.54
C ARG A 55 -7.79 7.58 26.92
N PRO A 56 -8.52 8.07 27.92
CA PRO A 56 -8.50 7.45 29.24
C PRO A 56 -9.15 6.07 29.19
N ALA A 57 -8.65 5.17 30.04
CA ALA A 57 -9.18 3.83 30.20
C ALA A 57 -9.38 3.57 31.69
N ALA A 58 -10.03 2.44 32.03
CA ALA A 58 -10.39 2.13 33.42
C ALA A 58 -9.19 2.08 34.36
N ALA A 59 -8.05 1.56 33.88
CA ALA A 59 -6.85 1.38 34.72
C ALA A 59 -5.63 2.09 34.13
N GLY A 60 -5.83 3.08 33.28
CA GLY A 60 -4.72 3.77 32.64
C GLY A 60 -5.20 4.58 31.45
N PHE A 61 -4.46 4.50 30.36
CA PHE A 61 -4.83 5.19 29.13
C PHE A 61 -4.47 4.33 27.91
N VAL A 62 -5.10 4.64 26.78
CA VAL A 62 -4.86 3.95 25.51
C VAL A 62 -4.45 4.99 24.49
N ASP A 63 -3.32 4.75 23.85
CA ASP A 63 -2.86 5.57 22.75
C ASP A 63 -3.13 4.88 21.43
N GLU A 64 -3.68 5.64 20.50
CA GLU A 64 -3.83 5.21 19.13
C GLU A 64 -2.60 5.65 18.36
N ILE A 65 -1.95 4.69 17.72
CA ILE A 65 -0.70 4.92 17.01
C ILE A 65 -0.93 4.61 15.55
N GLU A 66 -0.61 5.57 14.69
CA GLU A 66 -0.65 5.38 13.25
C GLU A 66 0.73 4.96 12.76
N ILE A 67 0.77 3.84 12.06
CA ILE A 67 1.97 3.36 11.40
C ILE A 67 1.81 3.65 9.91
N ARG A 68 2.74 4.40 9.36
CA ARG A 68 2.74 4.80 7.96
C ARG A 68 3.92 4.16 7.25
N ASN A 69 3.66 3.61 6.07
CA ASN A 69 4.71 3.07 5.21
C ASN A 69 4.87 3.99 4.01
N GLU A 70 5.98 4.69 3.96
CA GLU A 70 6.30 5.60 2.86
C GLU A 70 6.99 4.90 1.70
N GLY A 71 7.48 3.69 1.91
CA GLY A 71 8.01 2.87 0.84
C GLY A 71 6.91 2.27 -0.02
N ARG A 72 7.28 1.70 -1.16
CA ARG A 72 6.33 1.04 -2.05
C ARG A 72 6.10 -0.42 -1.71
N ASP A 73 7.05 -1.04 -1.04
CA ASP A 73 6.96 -2.44 -0.68
C ASP A 73 6.15 -2.61 0.61
N THR A 74 5.39 -3.69 0.69
CA THR A 74 4.62 -4.02 1.88
C THR A 74 5.53 -4.54 2.98
N ALA A 75 5.31 -4.09 4.21
CA ALA A 75 5.98 -4.63 5.38
C ALA A 75 5.08 -5.66 6.05
N ALA A 76 5.65 -6.77 6.49
CA ALA A 76 4.95 -7.83 7.20
C ALA A 76 5.49 -7.96 8.60
N ALA A 77 4.69 -8.50 9.52
CA ALA A 77 5.07 -8.74 10.90
C ALA A 77 5.72 -7.51 11.55
N VAL A 78 5.06 -6.36 11.38
CA VAL A 78 5.58 -5.08 11.86
C VAL A 78 5.44 -5.00 13.37
N GLN A 79 6.56 -4.86 14.06
CA GLN A 79 6.59 -4.76 15.50
C GLN A 79 6.62 -3.30 15.91
N VAL A 80 5.64 -2.91 16.71
CA VAL A 80 5.48 -1.54 17.20
C VAL A 80 5.64 -1.54 18.71
N GLU A 81 6.48 -0.65 19.19
CA GLU A 81 6.71 -0.46 20.63
C GLU A 81 6.38 0.98 21.02
N GLY A 82 5.65 1.12 22.10
CA GLY A 82 5.42 2.41 22.71
C GLY A 82 6.04 2.43 24.11
N ARG A 83 6.61 3.55 24.48
CA ARG A 83 7.20 3.75 25.80
C ARG A 83 6.64 5.00 26.46
N SER A 84 6.18 4.84 27.68
CA SER A 84 5.73 5.95 28.52
C SER A 84 6.46 5.86 29.85
N GLY A 85 7.49 6.70 30.04
CA GLY A 85 8.33 6.61 31.23
C GLY A 85 9.07 5.27 31.26
N GLU A 86 8.81 4.47 32.29
CA GLU A 86 9.38 3.13 32.44
C GLU A 86 8.48 2.04 31.86
N ASP A 87 7.25 2.38 31.52
CA ASP A 87 6.28 1.42 31.00
C ASP A 87 6.46 1.27 29.50
N THR A 88 6.42 0.03 29.03
CA THR A 88 6.48 -0.28 27.59
C THR A 88 5.31 -1.16 27.22
N ALA A 89 4.82 -0.95 26.01
CA ALA A 89 3.80 -1.81 25.40
C ALA A 89 4.18 -2.07 23.97
N SER A 90 3.87 -3.24 23.47
CA SER A 90 4.20 -3.61 22.11
C SER A 90 3.09 -4.43 21.47
N THR A 91 3.05 -4.40 20.15
CA THR A 91 2.13 -5.20 19.37
C THR A 91 2.75 -5.50 18.01
N THR A 92 2.14 -6.44 17.31
CA THR A 92 2.58 -6.81 15.96
C THR A 92 1.43 -6.60 14.99
N ILE A 93 1.73 -5.97 13.88
CA ILE A 93 0.78 -5.77 12.78
C ILE A 93 1.15 -6.75 11.68
N ASP A 94 0.16 -7.46 11.13
CA ASP A 94 0.43 -8.47 10.10
C ASP A 94 1.01 -7.85 8.84
N TYR A 95 0.43 -6.76 8.35
CA TYR A 95 0.87 -6.09 7.13
C TYR A 95 0.62 -4.60 7.20
N VAL A 96 1.58 -3.83 6.69
CA VAL A 96 1.39 -2.41 6.38
C VAL A 96 1.69 -2.25 4.90
N PRO A 97 0.67 -1.97 4.08
CA PRO A 97 0.88 -1.89 2.64
C PRO A 97 1.78 -0.72 2.25
N GLY A 98 2.46 -0.87 1.15
CA GLY A 98 3.28 0.21 0.59
C GLY A 98 2.43 1.44 0.34
N LYS A 99 2.93 2.62 0.69
CA LYS A 99 2.23 3.90 0.60
C LYS A 99 0.95 3.94 1.42
N GLY A 100 0.77 2.98 2.34
CA GLY A 100 -0.41 2.87 3.18
C GLY A 100 -0.11 3.17 4.64
N ARG A 101 -1.15 3.01 5.44
CA ARG A 101 -1.08 3.24 6.88
C ARG A 101 -2.03 2.31 7.60
N THR A 102 -1.70 2.02 8.85
CA THR A 102 -2.50 1.17 9.73
C THR A 102 -2.44 1.76 11.12
N ALA A 103 -3.54 1.68 11.85
CA ALA A 103 -3.60 2.16 13.22
C ALA A 103 -3.64 0.99 14.18
N VAL A 104 -2.97 1.15 15.31
CA VAL A 104 -3.01 0.20 16.42
C VAL A 104 -3.22 0.95 17.72
N ALA A 105 -3.68 0.24 18.75
CA ALA A 105 -3.86 0.81 20.08
C ALA A 105 -2.91 0.13 21.05
N LEU A 106 -2.25 0.93 21.88
CA LEU A 106 -1.41 0.44 22.97
C LEU A 106 -1.95 0.97 24.29
N ALA A 107 -2.03 0.10 25.28
CA ALA A 107 -2.53 0.44 26.60
C ALA A 107 -1.37 0.60 27.59
N PHE A 108 -1.46 1.66 28.41
CA PHE A 108 -0.48 1.96 29.44
C PHE A 108 -1.18 2.15 30.78
N PRO A 109 -0.54 1.77 31.89
CA PRO A 109 -1.11 2.03 33.20
C PRO A 109 -0.89 3.49 33.63
N GLY A 110 -1.71 3.93 34.58
CA GLY A 110 -1.55 5.23 35.20
C GLY A 110 -2.24 6.35 34.48
N ALA A 111 -1.90 7.57 34.84
CA ALA A 111 -2.46 8.78 34.23
C ALA A 111 -1.88 8.99 32.85
N PRO A 112 -2.64 9.61 31.92
CA PRO A 112 -2.11 9.90 30.60
C PRO A 112 -0.79 10.67 30.67
N ALA A 113 0.17 10.19 29.93
CA ALA A 113 1.53 10.75 29.87
C ALA A 113 2.04 10.64 28.44
N PRO A 114 3.07 11.42 28.08
CA PRO A 114 3.65 11.33 26.74
C PRO A 114 4.16 9.93 26.45
N VAL A 115 3.89 9.47 25.22
CA VAL A 115 4.32 8.16 24.73
C VAL A 115 5.18 8.34 23.51
N GLU A 116 6.30 7.64 23.51
CA GLU A 116 7.19 7.56 22.36
C GLU A 116 6.92 6.25 21.62
N ALA A 117 6.43 6.34 20.41
CA ALA A 117 6.12 5.17 19.60
C ALA A 117 7.16 4.98 18.51
N ARG A 118 7.54 3.73 18.27
CA ARG A 118 8.48 3.42 17.20
C ARG A 118 8.24 2.02 16.66
N VAL A 119 8.70 1.82 15.44
CA VAL A 119 8.74 0.50 14.82
C VAL A 119 10.08 -0.13 15.16
N THR A 120 10.06 -1.31 15.77
CA THR A 120 11.28 -1.99 16.21
C THR A 120 11.74 -3.07 15.24
N GLY A 121 10.87 -3.53 14.35
CA GLY A 121 11.23 -4.53 13.36
C GLY A 121 10.10 -4.80 12.40
N TRP A 122 10.45 -5.38 11.28
CA TRP A 122 9.50 -5.84 10.25
C TRP A 122 10.20 -6.86 9.36
N SER A 123 9.41 -7.54 8.53
CA SER A 123 9.95 -8.47 7.54
C SER A 123 9.31 -8.21 6.19
N GLU A 124 9.94 -8.73 5.15
CA GLU A 124 9.32 -8.75 3.83
C GLU A 124 8.36 -9.92 3.74
N PRO A 125 7.20 -9.73 3.10
CA PRO A 125 6.24 -10.82 2.95
C PRO A 125 6.75 -11.95 2.09
#